data_c8c723c0c847e07fc265c184180b94a2
#
_entry.id   c8c723c0c847e07fc265c184180b94a2
#
_cell.length_a   1.000
_cell.length_b   1.000
_cell.length_c   1.000
_cell.angle_alpha   90.00
_cell.angle_beta   90.00
_cell.angle_gamma   90.00
#
_symmetry.space_group_name_H-M   'P 1'
#
loop_
_entity.id
_entity.type
_entity.pdbx_description
1 polymer ?
#
loop_
_entity_poly.entity_id
_entity_poly.type
_entity_poly.pdbx_seq_one_letter_code
_entity_poly.pdbx_strand_id
1 'polypeptide(L)'
;MTRIVPAIALGFLLSSFSLYASPVGYRINSQETTITLSWQAFGDMSQARLGDVTGDIALNAGNDRDDTVHVSIPVATLNASNQLLTWQMKSNLFFDAERYPNIIFTSSRVVALGQGHYRILGTLAVKNIARPVILDA
;
A
#
# COMPACT_ATOMS: atom_id res chain seq x y z
N MET A 1 -43.19 18.29 27.80
CA MET A 1 -42.03 18.97 28.39
C MET A 1 -40.92 18.00 28.63
N THR A 2 -41.13 17.06 29.46
CA THR A 2 -40.09 16.07 29.76
C THR A 2 -39.69 15.22 28.58
N ARG A 3 -40.51 15.13 27.57
CA ARG A 3 -40.18 14.34 26.38
C ARG A 3 -39.09 14.93 25.53
N ILE A 4 -38.90 16.24 25.60
CA ILE A 4 -37.89 16.91 24.84
C ILE A 4 -36.51 16.47 25.27
N VAL A 5 -36.31 16.29 26.56
CA VAL A 5 -35.03 15.90 27.13
C VAL A 5 -34.55 14.54 26.59
N PRO A 6 -35.40 13.46 26.61
CA PRO A 6 -34.98 12.20 26.05
C PRO A 6 -34.59 12.27 24.59
N ALA A 7 -35.31 13.08 23.80
CA ALA A 7 -35.02 13.25 22.40
C ALA A 7 -33.65 13.89 22.17
N ILE A 8 -33.33 14.90 22.97
CA ILE A 8 -32.03 15.58 22.89
C ILE A 8 -30.92 14.62 23.29
N ALA A 9 -31.11 13.84 24.33
CA ALA A 9 -30.14 12.85 24.77
C ALA A 9 -29.86 11.83 23.66
N LEU A 10 -30.90 11.41 22.97
CA LEU A 10 -30.75 10.46 21.88
C LEU A 10 -29.92 11.05 20.73
N GLY A 11 -30.15 12.32 20.39
CA GLY A 11 -29.36 12.98 19.38
C GLY A 11 -27.89 13.09 19.75
N PHE A 12 -27.62 13.34 21.02
CA PHE A 12 -26.24 13.39 21.51
C PHE A 12 -25.55 12.04 21.39
N LEU A 13 -26.25 10.96 21.68
CA LEU A 13 -25.70 9.62 21.54
C LEU A 13 -25.35 9.31 20.08
N LEU A 14 -26.18 9.73 19.14
CA LEU A 14 -25.87 9.57 17.71
C LEU A 14 -24.60 10.33 17.33
N SER A 15 -24.43 11.52 17.88
CA SER A 15 -23.20 12.27 17.65
C SER A 15 -21.97 11.56 18.18
N SER A 16 -22.13 10.88 19.33
CA SER A 16 -21.04 10.09 19.90
C SER A 16 -20.62 8.94 18.99
N PHE A 17 -21.59 8.30 18.34
CA PHE A 17 -21.27 7.24 17.38
C PHE A 17 -20.43 7.72 16.21
N SER A 18 -20.61 8.97 15.80
CA SER A 18 -19.81 9.51 14.70
C SER A 18 -18.33 9.62 15.04
N LEU A 19 -17.97 9.60 16.34
CA LEU A 19 -16.56 9.59 16.76
C LEU A 19 -15.87 8.25 16.46
N TYR A 20 -16.62 7.20 16.26
CA TYR A 20 -16.11 5.89 15.90
C TYR A 20 -16.34 5.62 14.42
N ALA A 21 -16.13 6.65 13.62
CA ALA A 21 -16.32 6.54 12.18
C ALA A 21 -15.51 5.40 11.58
N SER A 22 -16.03 4.83 10.50
CA SER A 22 -15.33 3.82 9.74
C SER A 22 -14.02 4.36 9.17
N PRO A 23 -13.05 3.50 8.87
CA PRO A 23 -11.84 3.92 8.18
C PRO A 23 -12.15 4.64 6.89
N VAL A 24 -11.37 5.65 6.57
CA VAL A 24 -11.45 6.34 5.28
C VAL A 24 -10.68 5.54 4.26
N GLY A 25 -11.34 5.21 3.15
CA GLY A 25 -10.72 4.48 2.07
C GLY A 25 -10.04 5.41 1.08
N TYR A 26 -8.84 5.01 0.66
CA TYR A 26 -8.07 5.71 -0.37
C TYR A 26 -7.70 4.70 -1.45
N ARG A 27 -7.59 5.17 -2.68
CA ARG A 27 -7.04 4.39 -3.77
C ARG A 27 -5.74 5.02 -4.22
N ILE A 28 -4.77 4.16 -4.54
CA ILE A 28 -3.51 4.63 -5.12
C ILE A 28 -3.80 5.19 -6.51
N ASN A 29 -3.31 6.39 -6.77
CA ASN A 29 -3.39 6.97 -8.11
C ASN A 29 -2.30 6.34 -8.98
N SER A 30 -2.70 5.40 -9.82
CA SER A 30 -1.77 4.61 -10.62
C SER A 30 -1.00 5.46 -11.64
N GLN A 31 -1.58 6.57 -12.09
CA GLN A 31 -0.93 7.47 -13.05
C GLN A 31 0.14 8.33 -12.42
N GLU A 32 0.05 8.57 -11.12
CA GLU A 32 0.99 9.43 -10.39
C GLU A 32 1.93 8.63 -9.48
N THR A 33 1.83 7.31 -9.49
CA THR A 33 2.60 6.45 -8.61
C THR A 33 3.62 5.65 -9.41
N THR A 34 4.88 5.77 -9.03
CA THR A 34 5.98 5.04 -9.64
C THR A 34 6.80 4.37 -8.56
N ILE A 35 7.15 3.12 -8.78
CA ILE A 35 8.07 2.39 -7.92
C ILE A 35 9.42 2.35 -8.62
N THR A 36 10.46 2.75 -7.92
CA THR A 36 11.82 2.68 -8.44
C THR A 36 12.60 1.65 -7.64
N LEU A 37 13.15 0.68 -8.35
CA LEU A 37 14.09 -0.29 -7.80
C LEU A 37 15.50 0.19 -8.09
N SER A 38 16.34 0.20 -7.08
CA SER A 38 17.74 0.56 -7.24
C SER A 38 18.60 -0.52 -6.62
N TRP A 39 19.65 -0.89 -7.31
CA TRP A 39 20.61 -1.86 -6.80
C TRP A 39 22.00 -1.53 -7.31
N GLN A 40 22.98 -2.05 -6.61
CA GLN A 40 24.38 -1.88 -6.98
C GLN A 40 24.90 -3.18 -7.58
N ALA A 41 25.44 -3.09 -8.78
CA ALA A 41 26.03 -4.22 -9.47
C ALA A 41 27.34 -3.79 -10.10
N PHE A 42 28.42 -4.54 -9.84
CA PHE A 42 29.75 -4.29 -10.40
C PHE A 42 30.24 -2.87 -10.17
N GLY A 43 29.92 -2.29 -9.02
CA GLY A 43 30.33 -0.94 -8.66
C GLY A 43 29.42 0.18 -9.16
N ASP A 44 28.47 -0.11 -10.04
CA ASP A 44 27.56 0.87 -10.59
C ASP A 44 26.14 0.71 -10.02
N MET A 45 25.44 1.83 -9.92
CA MET A 45 24.03 1.83 -9.55
C MET A 45 23.17 1.56 -10.78
N SER A 46 22.27 0.61 -10.65
CA SER A 46 21.28 0.29 -11.67
C SER A 46 19.89 0.57 -11.12
N GLN A 47 18.98 0.91 -12.03
CA GLN A 47 17.61 1.24 -11.66
C GLN A 47 16.63 0.63 -12.65
N ALA A 48 15.46 0.32 -12.14
CA ALA A 48 14.29 -0.05 -12.93
C ALA A 48 13.06 0.61 -12.33
N ARG A 49 12.09 0.93 -13.16
CA ARG A 49 10.83 1.54 -12.74
C ARG A 49 9.68 0.60 -13.02
N LEU A 50 8.70 0.65 -12.13
CA LEU A 50 7.42 -0.03 -12.29
C LEU A 50 6.31 1.00 -12.15
N GLY A 51 5.29 0.86 -12.97
CA GLY A 51 4.13 1.74 -12.96
C GLY A 51 2.83 0.98 -12.85
N ASP A 52 1.73 1.66 -13.15
CA ASP A 52 0.38 1.13 -13.05
C ASP A 52 0.09 0.48 -11.68
N VAL A 53 0.70 1.04 -10.64
CA VAL A 53 0.52 0.58 -9.27
C VAL A 53 -0.91 0.80 -8.86
N THR A 54 -1.57 -0.25 -8.38
CA THR A 54 -2.93 -0.15 -7.85
C THR A 54 -2.94 -0.55 -6.39
N GLY A 55 -3.93 -0.08 -5.66
CA GLY A 55 -4.05 -0.50 -4.28
C GLY A 55 -5.10 0.27 -3.53
N ASP A 56 -5.44 -0.28 -2.39
CA ASP A 56 -6.42 0.27 -1.48
C ASP A 56 -5.78 0.48 -0.12
N ILE A 57 -6.09 1.62 0.47
CA ILE A 57 -5.59 2.01 1.78
C ILE A 57 -6.79 2.41 2.62
N ALA A 58 -6.94 1.84 3.79
CA ALA A 58 -7.97 2.21 4.74
C ALA A 58 -7.31 2.74 6.00
N LEU A 59 -7.60 3.98 6.35
CA LEU A 59 -7.02 4.65 7.52
C LEU A 59 -8.13 5.15 8.43
N ASN A 60 -8.00 4.89 9.71
CA ASN A 60 -8.88 5.39 10.75
C ASN A 60 -8.08 6.33 11.66
N ALA A 61 -8.43 7.60 11.66
CA ALA A 61 -7.70 8.63 12.40
C ALA A 61 -7.68 8.37 13.92
N GLY A 62 -8.73 7.74 14.44
CA GLY A 62 -8.84 7.49 15.87
C GLY A 62 -8.31 6.14 16.33
N ASN A 63 -8.08 5.22 15.40
CA ASN A 63 -7.68 3.87 15.76
C ASN A 63 -6.99 3.20 14.57
N ASP A 64 -5.68 3.06 14.65
CA ASP A 64 -4.89 2.47 13.57
C ASP A 64 -4.90 0.93 13.54
N ARG A 65 -5.58 0.29 14.46
CA ARG A 65 -5.63 -1.18 14.52
C ARG A 65 -6.32 -1.80 13.31
N ASP A 66 -7.30 -1.10 12.76
CA ASP A 66 -8.05 -1.56 11.59
C ASP A 66 -7.50 -0.98 10.29
N ASP A 67 -6.41 -0.25 10.35
CA ASP A 67 -5.79 0.30 9.16
C ASP A 67 -5.20 -0.81 8.30
N THR A 68 -5.39 -0.70 7.00
CA THR A 68 -4.90 -1.69 6.05
C THR A 68 -4.29 -1.02 4.82
N VAL A 69 -3.32 -1.70 4.23
CA VAL A 69 -2.70 -1.31 2.97
C VAL A 69 -2.55 -2.55 2.10
N HIS A 70 -3.07 -2.48 0.89
CA HIS A 70 -2.92 -3.55 -0.09
C HIS A 70 -2.51 -2.93 -1.43
N VAL A 71 -1.40 -3.41 -1.99
CA VAL A 71 -0.81 -2.84 -3.21
C VAL A 71 -0.49 -3.94 -4.18
N SER A 72 -0.79 -3.71 -5.45
CA SER A 72 -0.46 -4.60 -6.55
C SER A 72 0.35 -3.84 -7.59
N ILE A 73 1.48 -4.42 -8.01
CA ILE A 73 2.41 -3.80 -8.95
C ILE A 73 2.58 -4.76 -10.13
N PRO A 74 2.11 -4.37 -11.33
CA PRO A 74 2.27 -5.21 -12.51
C PRO A 74 3.73 -5.28 -12.93
N VAL A 75 4.29 -6.48 -12.98
CA VAL A 75 5.69 -6.69 -13.38
C VAL A 75 5.92 -6.31 -14.84
N ALA A 76 4.89 -6.44 -15.68
CA ALA A 76 4.98 -6.10 -17.10
C ALA A 76 5.34 -4.63 -17.35
N THR A 77 5.08 -3.76 -16.38
CA THR A 77 5.42 -2.33 -16.48
C THR A 77 6.88 -2.03 -16.21
N LEU A 78 7.66 -3.02 -15.77
CA LEU A 78 9.06 -2.82 -15.46
C LEU A 78 9.82 -2.29 -16.67
N ASN A 79 10.59 -1.21 -16.45
CA ASN A 79 11.41 -0.58 -17.46
C ASN A 79 12.75 -0.21 -16.83
N ALA A 80 13.79 -0.87 -17.29
CA ALA A 80 15.16 -0.65 -16.82
C ALA A 80 15.90 0.33 -17.74
N SER A 81 17.19 0.52 -17.50
CA SER A 81 18.00 1.49 -18.23
C SER A 81 18.16 1.19 -19.73
N ASN A 82 17.98 -0.06 -20.13
CA ASN A 82 18.00 -0.44 -21.54
C ASN A 82 17.04 -1.61 -21.78
N GLN A 83 16.78 -1.88 -23.07
CA GLN A 83 15.80 -2.91 -23.44
C GLN A 83 16.25 -4.32 -23.08
N LEU A 84 17.54 -4.60 -23.22
CA LEU A 84 18.06 -5.93 -22.88
C LEU A 84 17.89 -6.22 -21.39
N LEU A 85 18.26 -5.27 -20.55
CA LEU A 85 18.10 -5.43 -19.11
C LEU A 85 16.62 -5.56 -18.72
N THR A 86 15.77 -4.75 -19.34
CA THR A 86 14.31 -4.83 -19.13
C THR A 86 13.80 -6.23 -19.48
N TRP A 87 14.18 -6.75 -20.61
CA TRP A 87 13.78 -8.09 -21.03
C TRP A 87 14.26 -9.15 -20.07
N GLN A 88 15.53 -9.07 -19.65
CA GLN A 88 16.11 -10.03 -18.72
C GLN A 88 15.39 -10.02 -17.37
N MET A 89 15.08 -8.83 -16.84
CA MET A 89 14.42 -8.69 -15.55
C MET A 89 12.99 -9.25 -15.57
N LYS A 90 12.30 -9.13 -16.71
CA LYS A 90 10.95 -9.70 -16.85
C LYS A 90 10.95 -11.19 -17.13
N SER A 91 12.09 -11.74 -17.53
CA SER A 91 12.21 -13.14 -17.92
C SER A 91 12.16 -14.08 -16.70
N ASN A 92 12.09 -15.38 -16.99
CA ASN A 92 12.08 -16.40 -15.97
C ASN A 92 13.38 -16.47 -15.14
N LEU A 93 14.42 -15.78 -15.58
CA LEU A 93 15.66 -15.68 -14.80
C LEU A 93 15.51 -14.77 -13.58
N PHE A 94 14.57 -13.82 -13.63
CA PHE A 94 14.35 -12.85 -12.54
C PHE A 94 12.90 -12.84 -12.11
N PHE A 95 12.11 -11.85 -12.54
CA PHE A 95 10.74 -11.66 -12.04
C PHE A 95 9.73 -12.61 -12.66
N ASP A 96 10.01 -13.15 -13.83
CA ASP A 96 9.13 -14.09 -14.53
C ASP A 96 7.70 -13.53 -14.67
N ALA A 97 7.58 -12.44 -15.44
CA ALA A 97 6.34 -11.69 -15.56
C ALA A 97 5.17 -12.51 -16.11
N GLU A 98 5.44 -13.52 -16.93
CA GLU A 98 4.38 -14.37 -17.49
C GLU A 98 3.73 -15.24 -16.44
N ARG A 99 4.54 -15.84 -15.54
CA ARG A 99 4.04 -16.74 -14.50
C ARG A 99 3.59 -15.98 -13.26
N TYR A 100 4.24 -14.87 -12.97
CA TYR A 100 3.99 -14.05 -11.77
C TYR A 100 3.76 -12.61 -12.19
N PRO A 101 2.58 -12.28 -12.69
CA PRO A 101 2.33 -10.97 -13.29
C PRO A 101 2.33 -9.80 -12.31
N ASN A 102 2.18 -10.06 -11.02
CA ASN A 102 2.07 -9.00 -10.02
C ASN A 102 3.00 -9.23 -8.84
N ILE A 103 3.59 -8.13 -8.37
CA ILE A 103 4.20 -8.04 -7.04
C ILE A 103 3.10 -7.52 -6.11
N ILE A 104 2.90 -8.17 -4.97
CA ILE A 104 1.80 -7.85 -4.08
C ILE A 104 2.33 -7.54 -2.68
N PHE A 105 1.91 -6.40 -2.14
CA PHE A 105 2.15 -6.05 -0.75
C PHE A 105 0.83 -6.09 0.02
N THR A 106 0.84 -6.75 1.16
CA THR A 106 -0.31 -6.81 2.06
C THR A 106 0.15 -6.49 3.47
N SER A 107 -0.48 -5.48 4.07
CA SER A 107 -0.13 -5.10 5.43
C SER A 107 -0.61 -6.13 6.45
N SER A 108 0.18 -6.31 7.49
CA SER A 108 -0.23 -7.04 8.70
C SER A 108 -0.54 -6.06 9.82
N ARG A 109 0.11 -4.91 9.83
CA ARG A 109 -0.09 -3.88 10.84
C ARG A 109 0.32 -2.52 10.29
N VAL A 110 -0.52 -1.53 10.49
CA VAL A 110 -0.21 -0.13 10.18
C VAL A 110 -0.16 0.64 11.50
N VAL A 111 0.92 1.36 11.75
CA VAL A 111 1.11 2.14 12.97
C VAL A 111 1.17 3.61 12.60
N ALA A 112 0.27 4.40 13.16
CA ALA A 112 0.29 5.84 13.00
C ALA A 112 1.37 6.42 13.93
N LEU A 113 2.33 7.14 13.35
CA LEU A 113 3.44 7.75 14.10
C LEU A 113 3.17 9.22 14.44
N GLY A 114 2.03 9.75 13.97
CA GLY A 114 1.67 11.14 14.15
C GLY A 114 2.14 12.02 13.00
N GLN A 115 1.51 13.18 12.84
CA GLN A 115 1.84 14.17 11.82
C GLN A 115 1.78 13.64 10.39
N GLY A 116 0.89 12.68 10.14
CA GLY A 116 0.73 12.10 8.81
C GLY A 116 1.79 11.05 8.45
N HIS A 117 2.58 10.60 9.41
CA HIS A 117 3.59 9.56 9.20
C HIS A 117 3.07 8.20 9.66
N TYR A 118 3.43 7.17 8.91
CA TYR A 118 3.00 5.80 9.17
C TYR A 118 4.15 4.82 9.03
N ARG A 119 4.11 3.78 9.84
CA ARG A 119 4.96 2.61 9.67
C ARG A 119 4.09 1.43 9.32
N ILE A 120 4.39 0.80 8.21
CA ILE A 120 3.55 -0.25 7.63
C ILE A 120 4.34 -1.54 7.64
N LEU A 121 3.89 -2.49 8.43
CA LEU A 121 4.46 -3.82 8.48
C LEU A 121 3.60 -4.73 7.59
N GLY A 122 4.25 -5.55 6.79
CA GLY A 122 3.49 -6.41 5.91
C GLY A 122 4.35 -7.44 5.22
N THR A 123 3.78 -8.03 4.21
CA THR A 123 4.40 -9.09 3.43
C THR A 123 4.46 -8.66 1.97
N LEU A 124 5.64 -8.75 1.39
CA LEU A 124 5.86 -8.52 -0.03
C LEU A 124 6.02 -9.86 -0.71
N ALA A 125 5.16 -10.15 -1.67
CA ALA A 125 5.21 -11.37 -2.46
C ALA A 125 5.78 -11.08 -3.84
N VAL A 126 6.93 -11.69 -4.13
CA VAL A 126 7.61 -11.62 -5.42
C VAL A 126 7.85 -13.04 -5.89
N LYS A 127 7.39 -13.39 -7.11
CA LYS A 127 7.50 -14.74 -7.67
C LYS A 127 6.93 -15.79 -6.70
N ASN A 128 5.83 -15.47 -6.05
CA ASN A 128 5.20 -16.37 -5.10
C ASN A 128 6.07 -16.67 -3.85
N ILE A 129 7.08 -15.85 -3.62
CA ILE A 129 7.91 -15.89 -2.42
C ILE A 129 7.56 -14.71 -1.56
N ALA A 130 7.07 -14.99 -0.35
CA ALA A 130 6.62 -13.94 0.57
C ALA A 130 7.72 -13.64 1.59
N ARG A 131 7.98 -12.33 1.80
CA ARG A 131 8.96 -11.84 2.77
C ARG A 131 8.36 -10.74 3.61
N PRO A 132 8.62 -10.70 4.92
CA PRO A 132 8.21 -9.56 5.73
C PRO A 132 9.02 -8.32 5.37
N VAL A 133 8.33 -7.20 5.28
CA VAL A 133 8.96 -5.90 5.02
C VAL A 133 8.33 -4.84 5.92
N ILE A 134 9.08 -3.77 6.15
CA ILE A 134 8.63 -2.60 6.89
C ILE A 134 8.80 -1.39 5.99
N LEU A 135 7.72 -0.65 5.80
CA LEU A 135 7.70 0.56 4.99
C LEU A 135 7.41 1.75 5.89
N ASP A 136 8.06 2.86 5.63
CA ASP A 136 7.76 4.13 6.28
C ASP A 136 7.19 5.10 5.24
N ALA A 137 6.09 5.74 5.62
CA ALA A 137 5.38 6.67 4.76
C ALA A 137 5.01 7.97 5.48
#